data_1d64bc068b1e44d988349c9ad0dc1808
#
_entry.id   1d64bc068b1e44d988349c9ad0dc1808
#
_cell.length_a   1.000
_cell.length_b   1.000
_cell.length_c   1.000
_cell.angle_alpha   90.00
_cell.angle_beta   90.00
_cell.angle_gamma   90.00
#
_symmetry.space_group_name_H-M   'P 1'
#
loop_
_entity.id
_entity.type
_entity.pdbx_description
1 polymer ?
#
loop_
_entity_poly.entity_id
_entity_poly.type
_entity_poly.pdbx_seq_one_letter_code
_entity_poly.pdbx_strand_id
1 'polypeptide(L)'
;MDKSDKDATDPLIYNFQAKVDGRLTTDDILRIRKKLELTQKAAGELIGGGPNAFSRYETGKAYPARGTENFLRVLDAHPKVLKETLKKRAAA
;
A
#
# COMPACT_ATOMS: atom_id res chain seq x y z
N MET A 1 14.84 -20.09 11.36
CA MET A 1 14.17 -19.85 11.05
C MET A 1 13.48 -19.20 11.29
N ASP A 2 13.28 -18.85 11.06
CA ASP A 2 12.82 -18.21 11.52
C ASP A 2 11.43 -18.09 11.54
N LYS A 3 10.87 -18.21 12.59
CA LYS A 3 9.59 -18.15 12.76
C LYS A 3 9.00 -16.89 12.55
N SER A 4 9.61 -15.84 12.93
CA SER A 4 9.11 -14.49 12.73
C SER A 4 8.95 -14.19 11.26
N ASP A 5 9.80 -14.73 10.44
CA ASP A 5 9.66 -14.54 9.02
C ASP A 5 8.40 -15.18 8.50
N LYS A 6 8.07 -16.36 9.03
CA LYS A 6 6.88 -17.01 8.61
C LYS A 6 5.67 -16.23 9.03
N ASP A 7 5.65 -15.74 10.25
CA ASP A 7 4.54 -14.96 10.75
C ASP A 7 4.36 -13.70 9.91
N ALA A 8 5.45 -13.08 9.54
CA ALA A 8 5.39 -11.85 8.77
C ALA A 8 4.81 -12.05 7.38
N THR A 9 4.85 -13.29 6.86
CA THR A 9 4.33 -13.56 5.52
C THR A 9 2.95 -14.18 5.50
N ASP A 10 2.34 -14.40 6.67
CA ASP A 10 1.01 -14.99 6.74
C ASP A 10 -0.06 -13.90 6.64
N PRO A 11 -0.83 -13.87 5.55
CA PRO A 11 -1.84 -12.82 5.39
C PRO A 11 -2.89 -12.79 6.48
N LEU A 12 -3.21 -13.94 7.08
CA LEU A 12 -4.19 -13.97 8.16
C LEU A 12 -3.68 -13.24 9.38
N ILE A 13 -2.43 -13.48 9.75
CA ILE A 13 -1.82 -12.81 10.89
C ILE A 13 -1.64 -11.33 10.59
N TYR A 14 -1.17 -11.01 9.39
CA TYR A 14 -1.01 -9.64 8.94
C TYR A 14 -2.34 -8.88 9.07
N ASN A 15 -3.42 -9.44 8.54
CA ASN A 15 -4.69 -8.76 8.52
C ASN A 15 -5.33 -8.65 9.90
N PHE A 16 -5.16 -9.67 10.74
CA PHE A 16 -5.64 -9.60 12.11
C PHE A 16 -4.95 -8.44 12.84
N GLN A 17 -3.63 -8.38 12.73
CA GLN A 17 -2.85 -7.34 13.39
C GLN A 17 -3.20 -5.97 12.81
N ALA A 18 -3.42 -5.89 11.50
CA ALA A 18 -3.80 -4.64 10.86
C ALA A 18 -5.10 -4.09 11.43
N LYS A 19 -6.09 -4.96 11.62
CA LYS A 19 -7.36 -4.54 12.17
C LYS A 19 -7.21 -4.06 13.61
N VAL A 20 -6.41 -4.76 14.40
CA VAL A 20 -6.16 -4.37 15.78
C VAL A 20 -5.51 -3.00 15.84
N ASP A 21 -4.57 -2.74 14.95
CA ASP A 21 -3.80 -1.49 14.94
C ASP A 21 -4.43 -0.38 14.11
N GLY A 22 -5.58 -0.63 13.53
CA GLY A 22 -6.23 0.37 12.66
C GLY A 22 -5.50 0.61 11.36
N ARG A 23 -4.79 -0.40 10.86
CA ARG A 23 -4.06 -0.28 9.59
C ARG A 23 -4.86 -0.88 8.45
N LEU A 24 -4.47 -0.56 7.22
CA LEU A 24 -5.08 -1.13 6.04
C LEU A 24 -4.74 -2.62 5.93
N THR A 25 -5.72 -3.42 5.54
CA THR A 25 -5.49 -4.85 5.32
C THR A 25 -4.92 -5.06 3.92
N THR A 26 -4.49 -6.30 3.62
CA THR A 26 -4.01 -6.63 2.27
C THR A 26 -5.07 -6.35 1.23
N ASP A 27 -6.33 -6.68 1.55
CA ASP A 27 -7.43 -6.45 0.62
C ASP A 27 -7.70 -4.97 0.39
N ASP A 28 -7.59 -4.17 1.45
CA ASP A 28 -7.76 -2.73 1.31
C ASP A 28 -6.73 -2.14 0.37
N ILE A 29 -5.49 -2.55 0.52
CA ILE A 29 -4.39 -2.02 -0.29
C ILE A 29 -4.60 -2.42 -1.76
N LEU A 30 -4.96 -3.67 -1.99
CA LEU A 30 -5.23 -4.16 -3.35
C LEU A 30 -6.39 -3.38 -3.97
N ARG A 31 -7.47 -3.20 -3.21
CA ARG A 31 -8.66 -2.49 -3.68
C ARG A 31 -8.31 -1.06 -4.07
N ILE A 32 -7.56 -0.38 -3.22
CA ILE A 32 -7.19 1.01 -3.49
C ILE A 32 -6.32 1.10 -4.73
N ARG A 33 -5.35 0.21 -4.87
CA ARG A 33 -4.47 0.21 -6.04
C ARG A 33 -5.28 0.01 -7.33
N LYS A 34 -6.22 -0.94 -7.31
CA LYS A 34 -7.05 -1.18 -8.49
C LYS A 34 -7.96 -0.01 -8.79
N LYS A 35 -8.48 0.63 -7.76
CA LYS A 35 -9.31 1.81 -7.93
C LYS A 35 -8.54 2.92 -8.64
N LEU A 36 -7.25 3.02 -8.36
CA LEU A 36 -6.39 4.01 -8.97
C LEU A 36 -5.88 3.57 -10.34
N GLU A 37 -6.22 2.34 -10.76
CA GLU A 37 -5.83 1.79 -12.05
C GLU A 37 -4.31 1.71 -12.22
N LEU A 38 -3.62 1.35 -11.15
CA LEU A 38 -2.17 1.25 -11.17
C LEU A 38 -1.73 -0.21 -11.07
N THR A 39 -0.61 -0.54 -11.75
CA THR A 39 0.05 -1.81 -11.53
C THR A 39 0.79 -1.74 -10.19
N GLN A 40 1.21 -2.89 -9.68
CA GLN A 40 1.98 -2.91 -8.44
C GLN A 40 3.25 -2.09 -8.56
N LYS A 41 3.95 -2.23 -9.68
CA LYS A 41 5.18 -1.49 -9.91
C LYS A 41 4.93 0.02 -9.93
N ALA A 42 3.93 0.43 -10.69
CA ALA A 42 3.61 1.86 -10.80
C ALA A 42 3.18 2.42 -9.46
N ALA A 43 2.37 1.67 -8.71
CA ALA A 43 1.94 2.12 -7.39
C ALA A 43 3.12 2.33 -6.46
N GLY A 44 4.06 1.39 -6.46
CA GLY A 44 5.24 1.51 -5.62
C GLY A 44 6.10 2.71 -5.99
N GLU A 45 6.22 2.98 -7.28
CA GLU A 45 7.03 4.10 -7.75
C GLU A 45 6.35 5.45 -7.54
N LEU A 46 5.04 5.51 -7.74
CA LEU A 46 4.32 6.79 -7.65
C LEU A 46 3.89 7.13 -6.22
N ILE A 47 3.49 6.13 -5.46
CA ILE A 47 2.96 6.36 -4.12
C ILE A 47 4.06 6.23 -3.07
N GLY A 48 4.93 5.25 -3.23
CA GLY A 48 6.05 5.10 -2.33
C GLY A 48 6.40 3.65 -2.05
N GLY A 49 7.62 3.44 -1.61
CA GLY A 49 8.13 2.13 -1.24
C GLY A 49 8.94 1.43 -2.31
N GLY A 50 8.88 1.90 -3.56
CA GLY A 50 9.64 1.31 -4.67
C GLY A 50 8.84 0.26 -5.44
N PRO A 51 9.42 -0.24 -6.54
CA PRO A 51 8.68 -1.08 -7.49
C PRO A 51 8.17 -2.40 -6.94
N ASN A 52 8.74 -2.91 -5.87
CA ASN A 52 8.32 -4.20 -5.30
C ASN A 52 7.47 -4.06 -4.04
N ALA A 53 7.20 -2.83 -3.62
CA ALA A 53 6.54 -2.61 -2.34
C ALA A 53 5.12 -3.15 -2.29
N PHE A 54 4.32 -2.87 -3.30
CA PHE A 54 2.91 -3.27 -3.27
C PHE A 54 2.73 -4.77 -3.36
N SER A 55 3.62 -5.48 -4.05
CA SER A 55 3.61 -6.93 -4.03
C SER A 55 3.74 -7.44 -2.59
N ARG A 56 4.59 -6.82 -1.81
CA ARG A 56 4.81 -7.21 -0.42
C ARG A 56 3.65 -6.82 0.48
N TYR A 57 3.08 -5.64 0.27
CA TYR A 57 1.94 -5.21 1.06
C TYR A 57 0.72 -6.09 0.81
N GLU A 58 0.50 -6.46 -0.45
CA GLU A 58 -0.70 -7.21 -0.84
C GLU A 58 -0.59 -8.70 -0.51
N THR A 59 0.60 -9.19 -0.21
CA THR A 59 0.80 -10.58 0.19
C THR A 59 1.05 -10.72 1.69
N GLY A 60 1.03 -9.62 2.43
CA GLY A 60 1.21 -9.65 3.87
C GLY A 60 2.64 -9.76 4.33
N LYS A 61 3.59 -9.47 3.44
CA LYS A 61 5.01 -9.56 3.80
C LYS A 61 5.54 -8.32 4.49
N ALA A 62 4.88 -7.20 4.31
CA ALA A 62 5.31 -5.93 4.91
C ALA A 62 4.12 -5.01 5.06
N TYR A 63 4.17 -4.12 6.04
CA TYR A 63 3.20 -3.04 6.16
C TYR A 63 3.78 -1.79 5.50
N PRO A 64 2.96 -0.98 4.85
CA PRO A 64 3.44 0.29 4.34
C PRO A 64 3.81 1.21 5.51
N ALA A 65 4.75 2.11 5.28
CA ALA A 65 5.08 3.12 6.27
C ALA A 65 3.84 3.97 6.53
N ARG A 66 3.78 4.60 7.70
CA ARG A 66 2.61 5.38 8.07
C ARG A 66 2.27 6.46 7.06
N GLY A 67 3.28 7.15 6.55
CA GLY A 67 3.04 8.18 5.55
C GLY A 67 2.44 7.62 4.27
N THR A 68 2.95 6.48 3.83
CA THR A 68 2.42 5.81 2.65
C THR A 68 0.99 5.36 2.89
N GLU A 69 0.73 4.80 4.06
CA GLU A 69 -0.62 4.35 4.41
C GLU A 69 -1.59 5.52 4.46
N ASN A 70 -1.18 6.62 5.06
CA ASN A 70 -2.03 7.82 5.13
C ASN A 70 -2.30 8.36 3.74
N PHE A 71 -1.31 8.33 2.86
CA PHE A 71 -1.50 8.78 1.50
C PHE A 71 -2.49 7.87 0.76
N LEU A 72 -2.39 6.54 0.99
CA LEU A 72 -3.34 5.61 0.41
C LEU A 72 -4.77 5.92 0.86
N ARG A 73 -4.95 6.27 2.13
CA ARG A 73 -6.28 6.62 2.63
C ARG A 73 -6.82 7.88 1.96
N VAL A 74 -5.94 8.86 1.75
CA VAL A 74 -6.34 10.09 1.04
C VAL A 74 -6.73 9.76 -0.40
N LEU A 75 -5.95 8.92 -1.07
CA LEU A 75 -6.23 8.56 -2.45
C LEU A 75 -7.49 7.71 -2.58
N ASP A 76 -7.80 6.92 -1.56
CA ASP A 76 -9.02 6.13 -1.56
C ASP A 76 -10.24 7.05 -1.53
N ALA A 77 -10.19 8.09 -0.71
CA ALA A 77 -11.29 9.04 -0.58
C ALA A 77 -11.31 10.04 -1.74
N HIS A 78 -10.14 10.39 -2.26
CA HIS A 78 -10.00 11.42 -3.29
C HIS A 78 -9.02 10.96 -4.38
N PRO A 79 -9.45 10.03 -5.25
CA PRO A 79 -8.53 9.46 -6.26
C PRO A 79 -7.92 10.50 -7.19
N LYS A 80 -8.60 11.62 -7.39
CA LYS A 80 -8.09 12.66 -8.28
C LYS A 80 -6.82 13.33 -7.78
N VAL A 81 -6.56 13.22 -6.48
CA VAL A 81 -5.35 13.82 -5.90
C VAL A 81 -4.10 13.25 -6.53
N LEU A 82 -4.12 11.97 -6.90
CA LEU A 82 -2.94 11.36 -7.52
C LEU A 82 -2.59 12.06 -8.82
N LYS A 83 -3.60 12.30 -9.67
CA LYS A 83 -3.36 12.97 -10.95
C LYS A 83 -2.86 14.39 -10.75
N GLU A 84 -3.43 15.09 -9.79
CA GLU A 84 -3.03 16.46 -9.50
C GLU A 84 -1.59 16.51 -9.00
N THR A 85 -1.22 15.54 -8.15
CA THR A 85 0.13 15.46 -7.63
C THR A 85 1.12 15.21 -8.77
N LEU A 86 0.80 14.29 -9.67
CA LEU A 86 1.66 13.97 -10.79
C LEU A 86 1.80 15.14 -11.75
N LYS A 87 0.73 15.90 -11.95
CA LYS A 87 0.80 17.09 -12.79
C LYS A 87 1.75 18.11 -12.20
N LYS A 88 1.67 18.35 -10.90
CA LYS A 88 2.57 19.30 -10.25
C LYS A 88 4.02 18.87 -10.33
N ARG A 89 4.27 17.58 -10.20
CA ARG A 89 5.63 17.08 -10.32
C ARG A 89 6.17 17.28 -11.73
N ALA A 90 5.34 17.04 -12.74
CA ALA A 90 5.74 17.21 -14.12
C ALA A 90 5.97 18.70 -14.45
N ALA A 91 5.21 19.57 -13.83
CA ALA A 91 5.35 21.00 -14.07
C ALA A 91 6.55 21.61 -13.35
N ALA A 92 6.98 20.95 -12.29
CA ALA A 92 8.13 21.44 -11.55
C ALA A 92 9.41 21.12 -12.28
#